data_e007f13c321d4d27a73b78d5241e9ced
#
_entry.id   e007f13c321d4d27a73b78d5241e9ced
#
_cell.length_a   1.000
_cell.length_b   1.000
_cell.length_c   1.000
_cell.angle_alpha   90.00
_cell.angle_beta   90.00
_cell.angle_gamma   90.00
#
_symmetry.space_group_name_H-M   'P 1'
#
loop_
_entity.id
_entity.type
_entity.pdbx_description
1 polymer ?
#
loop_
_entity_poly.entity_id
_entity_poly.type
_entity_poly.pdbx_seq_one_letter_code
_entity_poly.pdbx_strand_id
1 'polypeptide(L)'
;MESKNVIAAIALSTAVIVLYSLFFLPEQKSNNQNIADNAKVEQSSDAPSLEQKETLVSISRDEALTQSERIQFENNNIIGSISLKGASIDDLTFKKYKVSLDKEDRVTLLGPRNIKEGYLIESGFVTSDKNVDVPNSKTVWLVEGNNKLTNESPIKLSWTNNQGLKFEKEISLDDEYLFTVKQKIINKTNNKYDFYSYGQIIRNEIPEIIDFLILHEGLIATLDDELIEEDYDDIQENKFTKIAKKGFLGISDKYWITSLIPPKSTEFKTTFDYKNKFRANFITTDPLELNGNSSIEEELKII
;
A
#
# COMPACT_ATOMS: atom_id res chain seq x y z
N MET A 1 -31.52 -48.73 28.55
CA MET A 1 -31.89 -47.47 29.26
C MET A 1 -30.91 -46.32 28.99
N GLU A 2 -29.80 -46.58 28.33
CA GLU A 2 -28.73 -45.55 28.12
C GLU A 2 -28.99 -44.56 26.95
N SER A 3 -29.63 -45.03 25.88
CA SER A 3 -29.87 -44.18 24.69
C SER A 3 -30.82 -42.98 24.94
N LYS A 4 -31.79 -43.11 25.81
CA LYS A 4 -32.70 -42.00 26.16
C LYS A 4 -32.00 -40.90 26.95
N ASN A 5 -31.07 -41.25 27.80
CA ASN A 5 -30.31 -40.28 28.58
C ASN A 5 -29.30 -39.53 27.69
N VAL A 6 -28.71 -40.18 26.69
CA VAL A 6 -27.83 -39.57 25.71
C VAL A 6 -28.60 -38.58 24.83
N ILE A 7 -29.78 -38.98 24.35
CA ILE A 7 -30.65 -38.09 23.55
C ILE A 7 -31.08 -36.87 24.38
N ALA A 8 -31.43 -37.07 25.64
CA ALA A 8 -31.81 -35.98 26.54
C ALA A 8 -30.64 -35.04 26.82
N ALA A 9 -29.40 -35.55 26.98
CA ALA A 9 -28.23 -34.74 27.17
C ALA A 9 -27.85 -33.89 25.92
N ILE A 10 -27.96 -34.50 24.73
CA ILE A 10 -27.77 -33.78 23.46
C ILE A 10 -28.82 -32.68 23.29
N ALA A 11 -30.10 -33.00 23.53
CA ALA A 11 -31.16 -32.02 23.41
C ALA A 11 -30.98 -30.83 24.39
N LEU A 12 -30.54 -31.11 25.63
CA LEU A 12 -30.32 -30.09 26.64
C LEU A 12 -29.08 -29.20 26.27
N SER A 13 -28.01 -29.80 25.81
CA SER A 13 -26.84 -29.04 25.39
C SER A 13 -27.12 -28.17 24.16
N THR A 14 -27.84 -28.68 23.19
CA THR A 14 -28.28 -27.90 22.02
C THR A 14 -29.19 -26.75 22.44
N ALA A 15 -30.15 -26.97 23.36
CA ALA A 15 -31.00 -25.90 23.88
C ALA A 15 -30.20 -24.79 24.59
N VAL A 16 -29.20 -25.14 25.36
CA VAL A 16 -28.29 -24.16 26.02
C VAL A 16 -27.52 -23.35 24.99
N ILE A 17 -26.99 -23.98 23.96
CA ILE A 17 -26.26 -23.29 22.88
C ILE A 17 -27.18 -22.31 22.13
N VAL A 18 -28.40 -22.74 21.80
CA VAL A 18 -29.40 -21.89 21.13
C VAL A 18 -29.81 -20.72 22.02
N LEU A 19 -30.08 -20.95 23.29
CA LEU A 19 -30.40 -19.90 24.23
C LEU A 19 -29.23 -18.91 24.42
N TYR A 20 -28.01 -19.42 24.51
CA TYR A 20 -26.83 -18.56 24.56
C TYR A 20 -26.66 -17.71 23.30
N SER A 21 -26.88 -18.30 22.12
CA SER A 21 -26.81 -17.56 20.86
C SER A 21 -27.91 -16.48 20.71
N LEU A 22 -29.09 -16.70 21.27
CA LEU A 22 -30.17 -15.71 21.22
C LEU A 22 -29.99 -14.53 22.19
N PHE A 23 -29.32 -14.77 23.34
CA PHE A 23 -29.23 -13.75 24.39
C PHE A 23 -27.82 -13.11 24.54
N PHE A 24 -26.76 -13.77 24.08
CA PHE A 24 -25.39 -13.35 24.34
C PHE A 24 -24.53 -13.14 23.10
N LEU A 25 -24.94 -13.61 21.92
CA LEU A 25 -24.28 -13.19 20.68
C LEU A 25 -24.76 -11.78 20.35
N PRO A 26 -23.84 -10.80 20.21
CA PRO A 26 -24.22 -9.50 19.68
C PRO A 26 -24.80 -9.72 18.27
N GLU A 27 -25.95 -9.12 17.99
CA GLU A 27 -26.47 -9.08 16.62
C GLU A 27 -25.36 -8.56 15.71
N GLN A 28 -24.89 -9.38 14.79
CA GLN A 28 -24.18 -8.87 13.63
C GLN A 28 -25.17 -7.98 12.89
N LYS A 29 -25.15 -6.71 13.22
CA LYS A 29 -25.77 -5.69 12.38
C LYS A 29 -25.02 -5.74 11.05
N SER A 30 -25.62 -6.39 10.08
CA SER A 30 -25.32 -6.11 8.69
C SER A 30 -25.59 -4.61 8.52
N ASN A 31 -24.52 -3.82 8.50
CA ASN A 31 -24.58 -2.41 8.20
C ASN A 31 -24.84 -2.23 6.70
N ASN A 32 -26.07 -2.60 6.28
CA ASN A 32 -26.71 -1.99 5.13
C ASN A 32 -27.22 -0.62 5.60
N GLN A 33 -26.31 0.30 5.87
CA GLN A 33 -26.66 1.71 5.86
C GLN A 33 -26.79 2.13 4.40
N ASN A 34 -28.03 2.08 3.90
CA ASN A 34 -28.49 2.96 2.86
C ASN A 34 -28.22 4.40 3.34
N ILE A 35 -27.08 4.96 2.94
CA ILE A 35 -26.89 6.41 2.94
C ILE A 35 -27.55 6.88 1.64
N ALA A 36 -28.84 7.12 1.70
CA ALA A 36 -29.50 8.04 0.79
C ALA A 36 -29.13 9.46 1.24
N ASP A 37 -28.79 10.27 0.25
CA ASP A 37 -28.64 11.73 0.29
C ASP A 37 -27.43 12.33 1.01
N ASN A 38 -26.31 12.34 0.28
CA ASN A 38 -25.66 13.61 -0.04
C ASN A 38 -24.95 13.48 -1.39
N ALA A 39 -25.68 13.77 -2.44
CA ALA A 39 -25.16 13.95 -3.78
C ALA A 39 -24.28 15.22 -3.80
N LYS A 40 -23.02 15.06 -3.42
CA LYS A 40 -21.91 15.93 -3.83
C LYS A 40 -20.63 15.14 -3.74
N VAL A 41 -20.00 14.98 -4.92
CA VAL A 41 -18.71 14.36 -5.14
C VAL A 41 -18.72 12.83 -5.20
N GLU A 42 -19.52 12.23 -6.07
CA GLU A 42 -19.17 11.02 -6.77
C GLU A 42 -18.32 11.38 -8.01
N GLN A 43 -17.07 11.78 -7.78
CA GLN A 43 -16.01 11.61 -8.75
C GLN A 43 -14.76 11.26 -7.98
N SER A 44 -14.63 9.99 -7.84
CA SER A 44 -13.69 9.18 -7.13
C SER A 44 -12.26 9.62 -7.34
N SER A 45 -11.72 10.19 -6.33
CA SER A 45 -10.34 10.08 -5.97
C SER A 45 -10.05 8.65 -5.48
N ASP A 46 -9.98 7.68 -6.34
CA ASP A 46 -9.33 6.41 -6.01
C ASP A 46 -7.85 6.50 -6.40
N ALA A 47 -6.97 5.92 -5.59
CA ALA A 47 -5.57 5.74 -5.98
C ALA A 47 -5.52 5.09 -7.38
N PRO A 48 -4.47 5.37 -8.20
CA PRO A 48 -4.43 4.94 -9.59
C PRO A 48 -4.84 3.49 -9.74
N SER A 49 -5.90 3.26 -10.53
CA SER A 49 -6.43 1.92 -10.75
C SER A 49 -5.41 1.06 -11.50
N LEU A 50 -5.30 -0.21 -11.11
CA LEU A 50 -4.51 -1.22 -11.82
C LEU A 50 -5.20 -1.68 -13.13
N GLU A 51 -6.09 -0.89 -13.72
CA GLU A 51 -6.90 -1.26 -14.90
C GLU A 51 -6.11 -1.60 -16.18
N GLN A 52 -4.80 -1.43 -16.16
CA GLN A 52 -3.98 -1.96 -17.23
C GLN A 52 -3.59 -3.40 -16.89
N LYS A 53 -4.09 -4.32 -17.69
CA LYS A 53 -3.72 -5.74 -17.70
C LYS A 53 -2.23 -5.85 -17.97
N GLU A 54 -1.40 -5.63 -16.94
CA GLU A 54 0.02 -5.93 -17.04
C GLU A 54 0.15 -7.44 -17.08
N THR A 55 0.66 -7.94 -18.19
CA THR A 55 0.93 -9.37 -18.33
C THR A 55 2.09 -9.71 -17.41
N LEU A 56 1.86 -10.57 -16.41
CA LEU A 56 2.95 -11.16 -15.66
C LEU A 56 3.82 -11.95 -16.64
N VAL A 57 5.11 -11.69 -16.61
CA VAL A 57 6.07 -12.35 -17.48
C VAL A 57 6.83 -13.37 -16.65
N SER A 58 7.00 -14.57 -17.19
CA SER A 58 7.81 -15.61 -16.54
C SER A 58 9.30 -15.32 -16.78
N ILE A 59 9.81 -14.28 -16.15
CA ILE A 59 11.23 -13.92 -16.14
C ILE A 59 11.74 -13.93 -14.69
N SER A 60 13.04 -14.08 -14.53
CA SER A 60 13.66 -14.00 -13.21
C SER A 60 13.63 -12.57 -12.66
N ARG A 61 13.75 -12.45 -11.33
CA ARG A 61 13.88 -11.14 -10.67
C ARG A 61 15.05 -10.34 -11.24
N ASP A 62 16.21 -10.96 -11.41
CA ASP A 62 17.41 -10.29 -11.92
C ASP A 62 17.21 -9.74 -13.33
N GLU A 63 16.55 -10.50 -14.20
CA GLU A 63 16.19 -10.04 -15.53
C GLU A 63 15.19 -8.87 -15.48
N ALA A 64 14.19 -8.94 -14.60
CA ALA A 64 13.21 -7.87 -14.43
C ALA A 64 13.85 -6.57 -13.94
N LEU A 65 14.85 -6.63 -13.06
CA LEU A 65 15.60 -5.47 -12.56
C LEU A 65 16.37 -4.75 -13.67
N THR A 66 16.73 -5.43 -14.76
CA THR A 66 17.43 -4.78 -15.91
C THR A 66 16.51 -4.04 -16.86
N GLN A 67 15.19 -4.16 -16.74
CA GLN A 67 14.23 -3.57 -17.67
C GLN A 67 14.00 -2.06 -17.51
N SER A 68 14.54 -1.45 -16.47
CA SER A 68 14.48 -0.01 -16.24
C SER A 68 15.79 0.50 -15.61
N GLU A 69 16.10 1.77 -15.83
CA GLU A 69 17.12 2.44 -15.06
C GLU A 69 16.73 2.51 -13.58
N ARG A 70 17.73 2.36 -12.70
CA ARG A 70 17.50 2.22 -11.26
C ARG A 70 18.51 3.03 -10.46
N ILE A 71 18.06 3.48 -9.29
CA ILE A 71 18.95 4.05 -8.27
C ILE A 71 19.17 3.02 -7.17
N GLN A 72 20.41 2.70 -6.89
CA GLN A 72 20.75 1.80 -5.79
C GLN A 72 20.59 2.49 -4.44
N PHE A 73 20.10 1.74 -3.45
CA PHE A 73 20.13 2.17 -2.06
C PHE A 73 20.78 1.13 -1.15
N GLU A 74 21.39 1.60 -0.09
CA GLU A 74 22.06 0.76 0.87
C GLU A 74 22.26 1.48 2.20
N ASN A 75 22.00 0.76 3.31
CA ASN A 75 22.43 1.09 4.65
C ASN A 75 22.99 -0.17 5.37
N ASN A 76 23.10 -0.17 6.69
CA ASN A 76 23.62 -1.30 7.45
C ASN A 76 22.67 -2.53 7.47
N ASN A 77 21.40 -2.36 7.17
CA ASN A 77 20.35 -3.37 7.33
C ASN A 77 19.80 -3.88 6.02
N ILE A 78 19.70 -3.02 5.01
CA ILE A 78 19.04 -3.31 3.72
C ILE A 78 19.91 -2.88 2.54
N ILE A 79 19.67 -3.55 1.42
CA ILE A 79 20.20 -3.20 0.11
C ILE A 79 19.10 -3.40 -0.92
N GLY A 80 19.07 -2.57 -1.95
CA GLY A 80 18.08 -2.68 -3.02
C GLY A 80 18.19 -1.56 -4.03
N SER A 81 17.10 -1.35 -4.76
CA SER A 81 17.06 -0.29 -5.76
C SER A 81 15.64 0.26 -5.99
N ILE A 82 15.59 1.49 -6.49
CA ILE A 82 14.38 2.21 -6.86
C ILE A 82 14.31 2.26 -8.38
N SER A 83 13.24 1.80 -8.98
CA SER A 83 13.01 1.93 -10.42
C SER A 83 12.75 3.39 -10.80
N LEU A 84 13.45 3.93 -11.81
CA LEU A 84 13.12 5.24 -12.35
C LEU A 84 11.81 5.25 -13.13
N LYS A 85 11.34 4.08 -13.57
CA LYS A 85 10.01 3.93 -14.15
C LYS A 85 8.97 3.81 -13.03
N GLY A 86 8.10 4.79 -12.89
CA GLY A 86 7.11 4.90 -11.83
C GLY A 86 7.64 5.43 -10.50
N ALA A 87 8.97 5.58 -10.34
CA ALA A 87 9.64 5.88 -9.07
C ALA A 87 9.20 4.93 -7.96
N SER A 88 9.14 3.62 -8.26
CA SER A 88 8.71 2.57 -7.33
C SER A 88 9.88 1.97 -6.57
N ILE A 89 9.65 1.66 -5.27
CA ILE A 89 10.55 0.85 -4.46
C ILE A 89 10.08 -0.60 -4.65
N ASP A 90 10.80 -1.36 -5.48
CA ASP A 90 10.41 -2.69 -5.93
C ASP A 90 11.57 -3.69 -5.91
N ASP A 91 12.58 -3.41 -5.09
CA ASP A 91 13.74 -4.26 -4.91
C ASP A 91 14.36 -3.96 -3.55
N LEU A 92 14.18 -4.86 -2.58
CA LEU A 92 14.72 -4.74 -1.23
C LEU A 92 15.10 -6.11 -0.69
N THR A 93 16.32 -6.24 -0.23
CA THR A 93 16.87 -7.45 0.40
C THR A 93 17.45 -7.08 1.77
N PHE A 94 17.14 -7.88 2.78
CA PHE A 94 17.71 -7.73 4.12
C PHE A 94 19.15 -8.28 4.18
N LYS A 95 20.08 -7.51 4.69
CA LYS A 95 21.49 -7.91 4.78
C LYS A 95 21.78 -8.91 5.92
N LYS A 96 20.95 -8.89 6.97
CA LYS A 96 21.20 -9.63 8.21
C LYS A 96 20.35 -10.92 8.33
N TYR A 97 19.33 -11.09 7.49
CA TYR A 97 18.39 -12.20 7.61
C TYR A 97 18.53 -13.18 6.44
N LYS A 98 18.72 -14.46 6.77
CA LYS A 98 18.78 -15.56 5.82
C LYS A 98 17.42 -16.20 5.65
N VAL A 99 17.14 -16.74 4.46
CA VAL A 99 15.89 -17.47 4.15
C VAL A 99 15.74 -18.71 5.04
N SER A 100 16.85 -19.37 5.35
CA SER A 100 16.91 -20.48 6.32
C SER A 100 18.30 -20.54 6.96
N LEU A 101 18.43 -21.31 8.06
CA LEU A 101 19.70 -21.48 8.76
C LEU A 101 20.77 -22.18 7.90
N ASP A 102 20.33 -23.04 6.97
CA ASP A 102 21.20 -23.86 6.13
C ASP A 102 21.54 -23.22 4.78
N LYS A 103 20.98 -22.04 4.47
CA LYS A 103 21.20 -21.33 3.20
C LYS A 103 21.93 -20.01 3.42
N GLU A 104 22.75 -19.63 2.44
CA GLU A 104 23.39 -18.31 2.43
C GLU A 104 22.49 -17.21 1.83
N ASP A 105 21.40 -17.60 1.15
CA ASP A 105 20.47 -16.67 0.51
C ASP A 105 19.81 -15.76 1.53
N ARG A 106 19.77 -14.48 1.21
CA ARG A 106 19.13 -13.44 2.03
C ARG A 106 17.63 -13.33 1.73
N VAL A 107 16.88 -12.92 2.74
CA VAL A 107 15.45 -12.61 2.55
C VAL A 107 15.29 -11.39 1.65
N THR A 108 14.66 -11.60 0.51
CA THR A 108 14.21 -10.53 -0.39
C THR A 108 12.75 -10.23 -0.11
N LEU A 109 12.47 -9.00 0.30
CA LEU A 109 11.11 -8.57 0.66
C LEU A 109 10.36 -8.05 -0.56
N LEU A 110 10.98 -7.12 -1.32
CA LEU A 110 10.33 -6.49 -2.46
C LEU A 110 10.84 -7.03 -3.79
N GLY A 111 9.94 -7.12 -4.77
CA GLY A 111 10.23 -7.61 -6.12
C GLY A 111 9.53 -6.78 -7.21
N PRO A 112 10.11 -6.71 -8.43
CA PRO A 112 9.58 -5.95 -9.55
C PRO A 112 8.12 -6.29 -9.89
N ARG A 113 7.38 -5.28 -10.35
CA ARG A 113 5.95 -5.34 -10.67
C ARG A 113 5.54 -6.47 -11.60
N ASN A 114 6.36 -6.80 -12.58
CA ASN A 114 6.02 -7.67 -13.70
C ASN A 114 6.40 -9.14 -13.52
N ILE A 115 7.01 -9.51 -12.39
CA ILE A 115 7.26 -10.91 -12.04
C ILE A 115 6.13 -11.48 -11.16
N LYS A 116 6.10 -12.80 -11.06
CA LYS A 116 5.10 -13.52 -10.27
C LYS A 116 5.10 -13.07 -8.81
N GLU A 117 6.26 -13.00 -8.19
CA GLU A 117 6.49 -12.60 -6.80
C GLU A 117 6.56 -11.06 -6.63
N GLY A 118 6.00 -10.30 -7.59
CA GLY A 118 6.05 -8.84 -7.55
C GLY A 118 5.43 -8.27 -6.27
N TYR A 119 6.22 -7.46 -5.58
CA TYR A 119 5.84 -6.80 -4.34
C TYR A 119 6.53 -5.45 -4.25
N LEU A 120 5.77 -4.36 -4.31
CA LEU A 120 6.32 -3.03 -4.52
C LEU A 120 5.50 -1.94 -3.85
N ILE A 121 6.13 -0.77 -3.71
CA ILE A 121 5.54 0.41 -3.11
C ILE A 121 5.62 1.57 -4.09
N GLU A 122 4.52 2.30 -4.21
CA GLU A 122 4.40 3.51 -5.02
C GLU A 122 3.70 4.62 -4.24
N SER A 123 4.00 5.84 -4.61
CA SER A 123 3.32 7.03 -4.11
C SER A 123 3.25 8.11 -5.19
N GLY A 124 2.40 9.09 -5.01
CA GLY A 124 2.27 10.16 -5.99
C GLY A 124 1.10 11.08 -5.72
N PHE A 125 0.71 11.77 -6.78
CA PHE A 125 -0.48 12.60 -6.80
C PHE A 125 -1.42 12.15 -7.90
N VAL A 126 -2.71 12.29 -7.65
CA VAL A 126 -3.77 12.17 -8.65
C VAL A 126 -4.59 13.45 -8.68
N THR A 127 -5.34 13.63 -9.75
CA THR A 127 -6.26 14.77 -9.91
C THR A 127 -7.57 14.27 -10.53
N SER A 128 -8.67 14.95 -10.23
CA SER A 128 -9.95 14.71 -10.89
C SER A 128 -10.03 15.32 -12.29
N ASP A 129 -9.16 16.27 -12.61
CA ASP A 129 -9.09 16.87 -13.96
C ASP A 129 -8.35 15.91 -14.93
N LYS A 130 -9.11 15.28 -15.81
CA LYS A 130 -8.61 14.34 -16.83
C LYS A 130 -7.69 14.98 -17.88
N ASN A 131 -7.65 16.29 -17.96
CA ASN A 131 -6.79 17.01 -18.90
C ASN A 131 -5.42 17.32 -18.32
N VAL A 132 -5.19 17.03 -17.04
CA VAL A 132 -3.91 17.24 -16.37
C VAL A 132 -3.14 15.93 -16.31
N ASP A 133 -1.99 15.91 -16.98
CA ASP A 133 -1.08 14.76 -16.93
C ASP A 133 -0.39 14.70 -15.56
N VAL A 134 -0.50 13.57 -14.88
CA VAL A 134 0.22 13.25 -13.64
C VAL A 134 1.14 12.05 -13.82
N PRO A 135 2.25 11.96 -13.06
CA PRO A 135 3.12 10.80 -13.12
C PRO A 135 2.35 9.51 -12.77
N ASN A 136 2.66 8.45 -13.46
CA ASN A 136 2.07 7.11 -13.25
C ASN A 136 3.14 6.02 -13.31
N SER A 137 2.76 4.75 -13.21
CA SER A 137 3.66 3.59 -13.23
C SER A 137 4.55 3.46 -14.47
N LYS A 138 4.24 4.17 -15.56
CA LYS A 138 5.02 4.18 -16.81
C LYS A 138 5.91 5.41 -16.97
N THR A 139 5.73 6.40 -16.13
CA THR A 139 6.52 7.64 -16.17
C THR A 139 7.97 7.36 -15.83
N VAL A 140 8.87 7.82 -16.69
CA VAL A 140 10.32 7.74 -16.42
C VAL A 140 10.74 9.04 -15.74
N TRP A 141 11.27 8.91 -14.52
CA TRP A 141 11.72 10.03 -13.72
C TRP A 141 13.19 10.35 -14.01
N LEU A 142 13.53 11.61 -13.92
CA LEU A 142 14.92 12.12 -14.03
C LEU A 142 15.54 12.23 -12.65
N VAL A 143 16.79 11.81 -12.53
CA VAL A 143 17.57 11.95 -11.30
C VAL A 143 18.19 13.35 -11.26
N GLU A 144 17.99 14.05 -10.14
CA GLU A 144 18.63 15.34 -9.86
C GLU A 144 19.68 15.17 -8.74
N GLY A 145 20.95 15.32 -9.09
CA GLY A 145 22.04 15.24 -8.12
C GLY A 145 22.53 13.81 -7.86
N ASN A 146 22.39 13.32 -6.61
CA ASN A 146 22.92 12.01 -6.21
C ASN A 146 22.20 10.86 -6.92
N ASN A 147 22.99 9.88 -7.34
CA ASN A 147 22.52 8.66 -8.01
C ASN A 147 22.59 7.39 -7.13
N LYS A 148 22.89 7.55 -5.84
CA LYS A 148 22.84 6.48 -4.83
C LYS A 148 22.20 7.02 -3.55
N LEU A 149 21.24 6.28 -3.02
CA LEU A 149 20.57 6.60 -1.76
C LEU A 149 21.29 5.89 -0.60
N THR A 150 21.68 6.66 0.40
CA THR A 150 22.22 6.16 1.67
C THR A 150 21.56 6.92 2.83
N ASN A 151 21.83 6.51 4.07
CA ASN A 151 21.35 7.23 5.26
C ASN A 151 21.82 8.70 5.33
N GLU A 152 22.93 9.04 4.67
CA GLU A 152 23.49 10.40 4.65
C GLU A 152 23.19 11.17 3.35
N SER A 153 22.72 10.47 2.32
CA SER A 153 22.61 11.02 0.96
C SER A 153 21.26 10.73 0.35
N PRO A 154 20.27 11.61 0.54
CA PRO A 154 18.96 11.48 -0.11
C PRO A 154 19.08 11.64 -1.63
N ILE A 155 18.10 11.11 -2.35
CA ILE A 155 17.98 11.27 -3.80
C ILE A 155 16.82 12.18 -4.13
N LYS A 156 16.93 12.86 -5.27
CA LYS A 156 15.88 13.70 -5.81
C LYS A 156 15.53 13.26 -7.22
N LEU A 157 14.23 13.04 -7.44
CA LEU A 157 13.66 12.68 -8.73
C LEU A 157 12.73 13.80 -9.22
N SER A 158 12.68 14.04 -10.52
CA SER A 158 11.76 15.00 -11.10
C SER A 158 11.16 14.52 -12.41
N TRP A 159 9.96 15.03 -12.70
CA TRP A 159 9.29 14.90 -13.98
C TRP A 159 8.43 16.14 -14.23
N THR A 160 8.37 16.58 -15.48
CA THR A 160 7.58 17.76 -15.86
C THR A 160 6.60 17.38 -16.95
N ASN A 161 5.32 17.73 -16.76
CA ASN A 161 4.30 17.47 -17.74
C ASN A 161 4.25 18.58 -18.82
N ASN A 162 3.41 18.37 -19.85
CA ASN A 162 3.25 19.32 -20.95
C ASN A 162 2.49 20.60 -20.55
N GLN A 163 1.84 20.60 -19.37
CA GLN A 163 1.11 21.75 -18.85
C GLN A 163 2.00 22.71 -18.03
N GLY A 164 3.29 22.39 -17.84
CA GLY A 164 4.22 23.23 -17.08
C GLY A 164 4.21 22.95 -15.57
N LEU A 165 3.65 21.82 -15.13
CA LEU A 165 3.73 21.35 -13.77
C LEU A 165 4.96 20.46 -13.59
N LYS A 166 5.80 20.78 -12.63
CA LYS A 166 6.97 19.96 -12.26
C LYS A 166 6.65 19.17 -11.00
N PHE A 167 6.75 17.86 -11.08
CA PHE A 167 6.65 16.93 -9.96
C PHE A 167 8.02 16.54 -9.47
N GLU A 168 8.24 16.60 -8.17
CA GLU A 168 9.50 16.23 -7.53
C GLU A 168 9.23 15.20 -6.43
N LYS A 169 10.18 14.27 -6.26
CA LYS A 169 10.25 13.36 -5.11
C LYS A 169 11.63 13.43 -4.52
N GLU A 170 11.72 13.70 -3.21
CA GLU A 170 12.95 13.53 -2.44
C GLU A 170 12.74 12.31 -1.55
N ILE A 171 13.66 11.34 -1.66
CA ILE A 171 13.62 10.09 -0.92
C ILE A 171 14.86 10.03 -0.04
N SER A 172 14.66 9.89 1.25
CA SER A 172 15.70 9.65 2.25
C SER A 172 15.48 8.30 2.94
N LEU A 173 16.56 7.70 3.40
CA LEU A 173 16.59 6.42 4.11
C LEU A 173 17.31 6.65 5.44
N ASP A 174 16.76 6.15 6.54
CA ASP A 174 17.43 6.20 7.84
C ASP A 174 18.44 5.05 8.02
N ASP A 175 19.00 4.92 9.23
CA ASP A 175 19.94 3.84 9.56
C ASP A 175 19.27 2.48 9.74
N GLU A 176 17.94 2.43 9.85
CA GLU A 176 17.16 1.22 10.09
C GLU A 176 16.43 0.80 8.81
N TYR A 177 15.13 1.06 8.70
CA TYR A 177 14.26 0.58 7.62
C TYR A 177 13.32 1.65 7.08
N LEU A 178 13.37 2.89 7.62
CA LEU A 178 12.43 3.94 7.31
C LEU A 178 12.85 4.74 6.07
N PHE A 179 12.02 4.72 5.05
CA PHE A 179 12.08 5.69 3.95
C PHE A 179 11.13 6.85 4.24
N THR A 180 11.62 8.07 4.09
CA THR A 180 10.80 9.27 4.07
C THR A 180 10.72 9.78 2.64
N VAL A 181 9.50 9.94 2.13
CA VAL A 181 9.24 10.42 0.76
C VAL A 181 8.54 11.76 0.83
N LYS A 182 9.25 12.83 0.46
CA LYS A 182 8.67 14.15 0.24
C LYS A 182 8.30 14.29 -1.22
N GLN A 183 7.03 14.61 -1.46
CA GLN A 183 6.47 14.80 -2.79
C GLN A 183 6.07 16.24 -2.97
N LYS A 184 6.46 16.84 -4.08
CA LYS A 184 6.19 18.26 -4.36
C LYS A 184 5.68 18.46 -5.79
N ILE A 185 4.72 19.37 -5.95
CA ILE A 185 4.31 19.87 -7.26
C ILE A 185 4.60 21.36 -7.31
N ILE A 186 5.30 21.77 -8.35
CA ILE A 186 5.61 23.18 -8.64
C ILE A 186 4.79 23.60 -9.86
N ASN A 187 3.95 24.59 -9.68
CA ASN A 187 3.13 25.17 -10.72
C ASN A 187 3.74 26.50 -11.18
N LYS A 188 4.26 26.53 -12.41
CA LYS A 188 4.80 27.76 -13.03
C LYS A 188 3.79 28.45 -13.93
N THR A 189 2.53 28.00 -13.93
CA THR A 189 1.44 28.58 -14.70
C THR A 189 0.59 29.52 -13.86
N ASN A 190 -0.35 30.22 -14.46
CA ASN A 190 -1.33 31.05 -13.74
C ASN A 190 -2.59 30.27 -13.34
N ASN A 191 -2.73 29.01 -13.76
CA ASN A 191 -3.92 28.20 -13.51
C ASN A 191 -3.89 27.62 -12.09
N LYS A 192 -5.08 27.38 -11.52
CA LYS A 192 -5.27 26.63 -10.28
C LYS A 192 -5.57 25.17 -10.61
N TYR A 193 -5.04 24.26 -9.78
CA TYR A 193 -5.24 22.81 -9.88
C TYR A 193 -5.51 22.22 -8.51
N ASP A 194 -6.22 21.09 -8.48
CA ASP A 194 -6.50 20.33 -7.28
C ASP A 194 -5.90 18.92 -7.42
N PHE A 195 -5.13 18.51 -6.38
CA PHE A 195 -4.47 17.22 -6.34
C PHE A 195 -4.81 16.48 -5.06
N TYR A 196 -4.69 15.15 -5.11
CA TYR A 196 -4.80 14.26 -3.96
C TYR A 196 -3.51 13.45 -3.85
N SER A 197 -2.95 13.38 -2.66
CA SER A 197 -1.77 12.54 -2.38
C SER A 197 -2.20 11.10 -2.16
N TYR A 198 -1.44 10.15 -2.70
CA TYR A 198 -1.67 8.73 -2.49
C TYR A 198 -0.39 7.97 -2.22
N GLY A 199 -0.53 6.81 -1.58
CA GLY A 199 0.47 5.77 -1.49
C GLY A 199 -0.17 4.41 -1.61
N GLN A 200 0.53 3.44 -2.20
CA GLN A 200 0.03 2.08 -2.36
C GLN A 200 1.14 1.05 -2.26
N ILE A 201 0.80 -0.07 -1.64
CA ILE A 201 1.58 -1.30 -1.63
C ILE A 201 0.84 -2.28 -2.51
N ILE A 202 1.55 -2.90 -3.44
CA ILE A 202 0.99 -3.83 -4.42
C ILE A 202 1.73 -5.15 -4.29
N ARG A 203 0.97 -6.25 -4.18
CA ARG A 203 1.49 -7.61 -4.14
C ARG A 203 0.78 -8.48 -5.16
N ASN A 204 1.55 -9.17 -6.01
CA ASN A 204 0.98 -9.95 -7.10
C ASN A 204 0.34 -11.25 -6.63
N GLU A 205 0.92 -11.93 -5.66
CA GLU A 205 0.48 -13.24 -5.19
C GLU A 205 0.46 -13.33 -3.66
N ILE A 206 -0.32 -14.27 -3.17
CA ILE A 206 -0.28 -14.71 -1.77
C ILE A 206 1.07 -15.39 -1.53
N PRO A 207 1.83 -15.05 -0.47
CA PRO A 207 3.05 -15.76 -0.12
C PRO A 207 2.74 -17.20 0.25
N GLU A 208 3.77 -18.04 0.30
CA GLU A 208 3.62 -19.38 0.88
C GLU A 208 3.30 -19.23 2.37
N ILE A 209 2.04 -19.50 2.73
CA ILE A 209 1.55 -19.40 4.10
C ILE A 209 1.95 -20.68 4.84
N ILE A 210 2.65 -20.53 5.96
CA ILE A 210 2.97 -21.63 6.86
C ILE A 210 2.03 -21.56 8.05
N ASP A 211 0.92 -22.29 8.00
CA ASP A 211 -0.23 -22.26 8.92
C ASP A 211 0.05 -22.57 10.41
N PHE A 212 1.29 -22.58 10.85
CA PHE A 212 1.61 -22.95 12.23
C PHE A 212 2.05 -21.76 13.07
N LEU A 213 1.22 -21.38 14.05
CA LEU A 213 1.47 -20.32 15.04
C LEU A 213 1.70 -18.92 14.42
N ILE A 214 0.95 -18.58 13.40
CA ILE A 214 0.95 -17.24 12.83
C ILE A 214 -0.24 -16.47 13.40
N LEU A 215 0.02 -15.23 13.84
CA LEU A 215 -1.03 -14.37 14.37
C LEU A 215 -1.87 -13.77 13.25
N HIS A 216 -1.22 -13.23 12.20
CA HIS A 216 -1.88 -12.66 11.03
C HIS A 216 -0.90 -12.60 9.84
N GLU A 217 -1.34 -13.02 8.66
CA GLU A 217 -0.71 -12.78 7.37
C GLU A 217 -1.76 -12.25 6.41
N GLY A 218 -1.60 -11.02 5.93
CA GLY A 218 -2.61 -10.36 5.10
C GLY A 218 -2.44 -8.85 5.09
N LEU A 219 -3.54 -8.15 4.86
CA LEU A 219 -3.57 -6.71 4.84
C LEU A 219 -3.88 -6.19 6.25
N ILE A 220 -3.11 -5.21 6.71
CA ILE A 220 -3.16 -4.73 8.08
C ILE A 220 -3.19 -3.21 8.11
N ALA A 221 -3.89 -2.63 9.07
CA ALA A 221 -3.83 -1.21 9.37
C ALA A 221 -4.09 -0.93 10.84
N THR A 222 -3.57 0.19 11.32
CA THR A 222 -4.10 0.86 12.52
C THR A 222 -4.66 2.20 12.09
N LEU A 223 -5.96 2.41 12.26
CA LEU A 223 -6.68 3.59 11.80
C LEU A 223 -7.45 4.21 12.97
N ASP A 224 -7.07 5.42 13.38
CA ASP A 224 -7.65 6.12 14.53
C ASP A 224 -7.68 5.27 15.82
N ASP A 225 -6.57 4.57 16.08
CA ASP A 225 -6.34 3.64 17.20
C ASP A 225 -7.10 2.30 17.11
N GLU A 226 -7.75 2.00 16.01
CA GLU A 226 -8.39 0.71 15.76
C GLU A 226 -7.50 -0.16 14.88
N LEU A 227 -7.21 -1.40 15.33
CA LEU A 227 -6.51 -2.41 14.54
C LEU A 227 -7.47 -3.04 13.54
N ILE A 228 -7.03 -3.15 12.30
CA ILE A 228 -7.71 -3.80 11.18
C ILE A 228 -6.80 -4.90 10.68
N GLU A 229 -7.30 -6.10 10.60
CA GLU A 229 -6.62 -7.28 10.07
C GLU A 229 -7.57 -7.95 9.09
N GLU A 230 -7.14 -8.07 7.82
CA GLU A 230 -7.92 -8.63 6.72
C GLU A 230 -7.10 -9.72 6.02
N ASP A 231 -7.58 -10.94 6.06
CA ASP A 231 -6.93 -12.06 5.39
C ASP A 231 -6.98 -11.92 3.86
N TYR A 232 -6.06 -12.56 3.17
CA TYR A 232 -6.01 -12.51 1.71
C TYR A 232 -7.31 -13.01 1.06
N ASP A 233 -7.91 -14.08 1.60
CA ASP A 233 -9.14 -14.67 1.07
C ASP A 233 -10.33 -13.70 1.25
N ASP A 234 -10.43 -13.02 2.39
CA ASP A 234 -11.49 -12.04 2.65
C ASP A 234 -11.41 -10.87 1.67
N ILE A 235 -10.19 -10.39 1.37
CA ILE A 235 -9.97 -9.28 0.42
C ILE A 235 -10.18 -9.71 -1.05
N GLN A 236 -10.02 -10.98 -1.39
CA GLN A 236 -10.41 -11.50 -2.70
C GLN A 236 -11.92 -11.42 -2.93
N GLU A 237 -12.71 -11.62 -1.88
CA GLU A 237 -14.16 -11.59 -1.93
C GLU A 237 -14.73 -10.18 -1.72
N ASN A 238 -14.16 -9.43 -0.79
CA ASN A 238 -14.69 -8.15 -0.33
C ASN A 238 -13.61 -7.06 -0.25
N LYS A 239 -13.93 -5.89 -0.78
CA LYS A 239 -13.11 -4.69 -0.62
C LYS A 239 -13.33 -4.08 0.77
N PHE A 240 -12.24 -3.82 1.50
CA PHE A 240 -12.28 -3.01 2.72
C PHE A 240 -12.05 -1.53 2.40
N THR A 241 -12.78 -0.63 3.09
CA THR A 241 -12.54 0.82 2.96
C THR A 241 -12.89 1.53 4.27
N LYS A 242 -12.00 2.41 4.73
CA LYS A 242 -12.22 3.24 5.92
C LYS A 242 -11.52 4.59 5.80
N ILE A 243 -12.16 5.65 6.29
CA ILE A 243 -11.58 6.99 6.41
C ILE A 243 -10.98 7.15 7.80
N ALA A 244 -9.80 7.75 7.89
CA ALA A 244 -9.09 7.98 9.15
C ALA A 244 -8.26 9.27 9.11
N LYS A 245 -7.89 9.78 10.28
CA LYS A 245 -7.05 10.98 10.45
C LYS A 245 -5.61 10.65 10.81
N LYS A 246 -5.37 9.47 11.33
CA LYS A 246 -4.04 8.98 11.73
C LYS A 246 -3.94 7.48 11.59
N GLY A 247 -2.74 6.99 11.45
CA GLY A 247 -2.45 5.56 11.42
C GLY A 247 -1.44 5.16 10.36
N PHE A 248 -1.39 3.87 10.12
CA PHE A 248 -0.63 3.25 9.04
C PHE A 248 -1.45 2.15 8.39
N LEU A 249 -1.04 1.73 7.21
CA LEU A 249 -1.61 0.59 6.50
C LEU A 249 -0.50 -0.18 5.81
N GLY A 250 -0.70 -1.47 5.59
CA GLY A 250 0.34 -2.30 5.02
C GLY A 250 -0.08 -3.72 4.69
N ILE A 251 0.94 -4.54 4.43
CA ILE A 251 0.84 -5.97 4.26
C ILE A 251 1.78 -6.64 5.25
N SER A 252 1.25 -7.57 6.02
CA SER A 252 1.97 -8.36 7.02
C SER A 252 2.24 -9.76 6.49
N ASP A 253 3.46 -10.20 6.65
CA ASP A 253 3.89 -11.59 6.48
C ASP A 253 4.33 -12.14 7.83
N LYS A 254 4.63 -13.43 7.91
CA LYS A 254 5.03 -14.12 9.16
C LYS A 254 6.07 -13.38 10.01
N TYR A 255 7.04 -12.73 9.38
CA TYR A 255 8.16 -12.08 10.07
C TYR A 255 8.37 -10.63 9.66
N TRP A 256 7.64 -10.14 8.67
CA TRP A 256 7.87 -8.86 8.03
C TRP A 256 6.58 -8.11 7.83
N ILE A 257 6.65 -6.82 7.96
CA ILE A 257 5.58 -5.92 7.58
C ILE A 257 6.13 -4.87 6.63
N THR A 258 5.38 -4.60 5.57
CA THR A 258 5.63 -3.43 4.73
C THR A 258 4.48 -2.46 4.95
N SER A 259 4.78 -1.24 5.37
CA SER A 259 3.73 -0.30 5.72
C SER A 259 3.93 1.10 5.14
N LEU A 260 2.82 1.80 4.97
CA LEU A 260 2.71 3.20 4.60
C LEU A 260 2.14 3.99 5.77
N ILE A 261 2.77 5.12 6.08
CA ILE A 261 2.26 6.12 7.00
C ILE A 261 1.87 7.33 6.17
N PRO A 262 0.55 7.63 6.02
CA PRO A 262 0.05 8.79 5.29
C PRO A 262 0.54 10.12 5.87
N PRO A 263 0.42 11.24 5.13
CA PRO A 263 0.71 12.57 5.65
C PRO A 263 -0.07 12.89 6.92
N LYS A 264 0.60 13.51 7.91
CA LYS A 264 0.03 13.74 9.26
C LYS A 264 -1.11 14.73 9.33
N SER A 265 -1.20 15.64 8.38
CA SER A 265 -2.10 16.81 8.44
C SER A 265 -3.40 16.64 7.66
N THR A 266 -3.63 15.49 7.06
CA THR A 266 -4.72 15.29 6.11
C THR A 266 -5.49 14.02 6.45
N GLU A 267 -6.82 14.10 6.44
CA GLU A 267 -7.69 12.92 6.48
C GLU A 267 -7.48 12.10 5.20
N PHE A 268 -7.49 10.78 5.32
CA PHE A 268 -7.25 9.88 4.21
C PHE A 268 -8.21 8.70 4.21
N LYS A 269 -8.53 8.22 3.02
CA LYS A 269 -9.29 7.00 2.78
C LYS A 269 -8.30 5.85 2.56
N THR A 270 -8.33 4.87 3.44
CA THR A 270 -7.64 3.58 3.27
C THR A 270 -8.52 2.62 2.48
N THR A 271 -7.89 1.87 1.58
CA THR A 271 -8.57 0.81 0.83
C THR A 271 -7.68 -0.42 0.76
N PHE A 272 -8.25 -1.59 1.07
CA PHE A 272 -7.70 -2.89 0.75
C PHE A 272 -8.56 -3.50 -0.33
N ASP A 273 -7.96 -3.90 -1.43
CA ASP A 273 -8.68 -4.52 -2.56
C ASP A 273 -7.83 -5.55 -3.30
N TYR A 274 -8.53 -6.40 -4.06
CA TYR A 274 -7.95 -7.37 -4.97
C TYR A 274 -8.53 -7.19 -6.37
N LYS A 275 -7.65 -6.89 -7.33
CA LYS A 275 -7.96 -6.87 -8.76
C LYS A 275 -6.83 -7.58 -9.51
N ASN A 276 -6.78 -8.91 -9.44
CA ASN A 276 -5.65 -9.75 -9.87
C ASN A 276 -4.33 -9.50 -9.13
N LYS A 277 -4.28 -8.54 -8.21
CA LYS A 277 -3.17 -8.19 -7.31
C LYS A 277 -3.77 -7.65 -6.03
N PHE A 278 -3.16 -7.97 -4.90
CA PHE A 278 -3.51 -7.37 -3.62
C PHE A 278 -2.97 -5.95 -3.55
N ARG A 279 -3.76 -5.07 -2.98
CA ARG A 279 -3.40 -3.68 -2.84
C ARG A 279 -3.86 -3.13 -1.50
N ALA A 280 -2.91 -2.59 -0.74
CA ALA A 280 -3.15 -1.72 0.40
C ALA A 280 -2.81 -0.29 -0.01
N ASN A 281 -3.78 0.63 0.02
CA ASN A 281 -3.54 2.00 -0.42
C ASN A 281 -4.26 3.02 0.45
N PHE A 282 -3.73 4.25 0.44
CA PHE A 282 -4.44 5.43 0.93
C PHE A 282 -4.51 6.50 -0.15
N ILE A 283 -5.50 7.37 0.00
CA ILE A 283 -5.63 8.62 -0.75
C ILE A 283 -6.19 9.70 0.18
N THR A 284 -5.66 10.91 0.11
CA THR A 284 -6.19 12.05 0.89
C THR A 284 -7.62 12.38 0.47
N THR A 285 -8.49 12.73 1.42
CA THR A 285 -9.91 13.02 1.14
C THR A 285 -10.12 14.43 0.66
N ASP A 286 -9.34 15.38 1.19
CA ASP A 286 -9.41 16.77 0.78
C ASP A 286 -8.39 17.07 -0.32
N PRO A 287 -8.75 17.91 -1.29
CA PRO A 287 -7.83 18.32 -2.34
C PRO A 287 -6.75 19.26 -1.80
N LEU A 288 -5.54 19.05 -2.27
CA LEU A 288 -4.43 19.96 -2.12
C LEU A 288 -4.54 21.04 -3.21
N GLU A 289 -4.93 22.24 -2.83
CA GLU A 289 -5.11 23.34 -3.76
C GLU A 289 -3.74 23.92 -4.20
N LEU A 290 -3.41 23.78 -5.47
CA LEU A 290 -2.20 24.32 -6.09
C LEU A 290 -2.53 25.57 -6.90
N ASN A 291 -2.28 26.74 -6.33
CA ASN A 291 -2.50 28.00 -7.01
C ASN A 291 -1.45 28.26 -8.12
N GLY A 292 -1.74 29.22 -8.99
CA GLY A 292 -0.77 29.66 -10.00
C GLY A 292 0.50 30.22 -9.35
N ASN A 293 1.66 29.91 -9.95
CA ASN A 293 2.98 30.36 -9.49
C ASN A 293 3.29 29.97 -8.03
N SER A 294 2.84 28.78 -7.60
CA SER A 294 3.02 28.26 -6.25
C SER A 294 3.49 26.81 -6.25
N SER A 295 3.69 26.24 -5.08
CA SER A 295 3.98 24.82 -4.91
C SER A 295 3.24 24.24 -3.71
N ILE A 296 2.96 22.94 -3.76
CA ILE A 296 2.47 22.14 -2.64
C ILE A 296 3.47 21.01 -2.36
N GLU A 297 3.54 20.58 -1.11
CA GLU A 297 4.43 19.49 -0.67
C GLU A 297 3.71 18.64 0.36
N GLU A 298 3.91 17.33 0.26
CA GLU A 298 3.42 16.32 1.18
C GLU A 298 4.53 15.34 1.56
N GLU A 299 4.52 14.86 2.79
CA GLU A 299 5.47 13.87 3.30
C GLU A 299 4.72 12.61 3.73
N LEU A 300 5.14 11.47 3.22
CA LEU A 300 4.71 10.16 3.69
C LEU A 300 5.94 9.32 4.10
N LYS A 301 5.69 8.25 4.87
CA LYS A 301 6.76 7.35 5.29
C LYS A 301 6.44 5.91 4.91
N ILE A 302 7.50 5.13 4.69
CA ILE A 302 7.46 3.72 4.31
C ILE A 302 8.39 2.97 5.26
N ILE A 303 7.89 1.91 5.84
CA ILE A 303 8.64 1.01 6.73
C ILE A 303 8.53 -0.41 6.20
#